data_afdd1fe1069eeaf61114978067645957
#
_entry.id   afdd1fe1069eeaf61114978067645957
#
_cell.length_a   1.000
_cell.length_b   1.000
_cell.length_c   1.000
_cell.angle_alpha   90.00
_cell.angle_beta   90.00
_cell.angle_gamma   90.00
#
_symmetry.space_group_name_H-M   'P 1'
#
loop_
_entity.id
_entity.type
_entity.pdbx_description
1 polymer ?
#
loop_
_entity_poly.entity_id
_entity_poly.type
_entity_poly.pdbx_seq_one_letter_code
_entity_poly.pdbx_strand_id
1 'polypeptide(L)'
;ATVITWIGMFIIGSVFAKTSFTYQIKMFVKKHAGGSQIKVVVMILMACTVMGLMTTAAATLAALTPIINEICDDNHLDRKRVFKSVADVATWACVQMLPIGSSLSYFILFNQYLESAGTDLRYGLLDMTWIKLPMWLVLVAYYVFISRKMNAAPDTGTSATVSETVSKKNPYSPTQEKMAIFIFVANTVLMVIASFTKIVPVYLVSTTFASLAVGLHLLTEKEALSSVSWNVIFLVAGSLPLSTAINTSGTGEWISNLIQTSFPMLNNAVVLATAFCIVSMICTQFMNNTAVWAVFSPIAAVMAINLNMDPRLVVAGVATGALICFATPMAAVAGAYTYGICNFNMKEYIKLGWIPCILMAIAFVIWAPIVLNIIY
;
A
#
# COMPACT_ATOMS: atom_id res chain seq x y z
N ALA A 1 -3.34 -2.72 -21.58
CA ALA A 1 -4.38 -3.27 -20.67
C ALA A 1 -4.19 -2.76 -19.23
N THR A 2 -3.06 -3.05 -18.56
CA THR A 2 -2.80 -2.73 -17.15
C THR A 2 -2.90 -1.24 -16.81
N VAL A 3 -2.29 -0.38 -17.62
CA VAL A 3 -2.35 1.08 -17.47
C VAL A 3 -3.80 1.57 -17.47
N ILE A 4 -4.62 1.06 -18.38
CA ILE A 4 -6.04 1.41 -18.48
C ILE A 4 -6.81 0.94 -17.25
N THR A 5 -6.53 -0.27 -16.76
CA THR A 5 -7.10 -0.78 -15.50
C THR A 5 -6.82 0.16 -14.34
N TRP A 6 -5.59 0.64 -14.22
CA TRP A 6 -5.19 1.55 -13.15
C TRP A 6 -5.90 2.89 -13.21
N ILE A 7 -6.07 3.47 -14.39
CA ILE A 7 -6.83 4.71 -14.55
C ILE A 7 -8.26 4.52 -14.02
N GLY A 8 -8.95 3.45 -14.44
CA GLY A 8 -10.30 3.13 -13.94
C GLY A 8 -10.35 2.97 -12.42
N MET A 9 -9.37 2.27 -11.84
CA MET A 9 -9.32 2.02 -10.40
C MET A 9 -9.06 3.29 -9.57
N PHE A 10 -8.23 4.22 -10.05
CA PHE A 10 -8.05 5.52 -9.39
C PHE A 10 -9.36 6.30 -9.33
N ILE A 11 -10.10 6.33 -10.43
CA ILE A 11 -11.40 7.01 -10.50
C ILE A 11 -12.40 6.37 -9.54
N ILE A 12 -12.55 5.05 -9.55
CA ILE A 12 -13.49 4.32 -8.68
C ILE A 12 -13.09 4.46 -7.20
N GLY A 13 -11.80 4.42 -6.87
CA GLY A 13 -11.29 4.67 -5.53
C GLY A 13 -11.65 6.09 -5.03
N SER A 14 -11.60 7.08 -5.90
CA SER A 14 -12.01 8.46 -5.61
C SER A 14 -13.53 8.59 -5.35
N VAL A 15 -14.37 7.85 -6.11
CA VAL A 15 -15.82 7.77 -5.86
C VAL A 15 -16.08 7.24 -4.46
N PHE A 16 -15.44 6.13 -4.09
CA PHE A 16 -15.63 5.51 -2.77
C PHE A 16 -15.15 6.42 -1.63
N ALA A 17 -14.04 7.12 -1.82
CA ALA A 17 -13.48 8.04 -0.82
C ALA A 17 -14.45 9.20 -0.45
N LYS A 18 -15.38 9.55 -1.34
CA LYS A 18 -16.43 10.57 -1.10
C LYS A 18 -17.65 10.04 -0.34
N THR A 19 -17.77 8.72 -0.12
CA THR A 19 -18.93 8.14 0.59
C THR A 19 -18.89 8.45 2.10
N SER A 20 -20.04 8.31 2.75
CA SER A 20 -20.16 8.47 4.22
C SER A 20 -19.42 7.37 5.01
N PHE A 21 -18.93 6.33 4.36
CA PHE A 21 -18.20 5.24 5.00
C PHE A 21 -17.03 5.77 5.86
N THR A 22 -16.26 6.69 5.31
CA THR A 22 -15.18 7.38 6.03
C THR A 22 -15.69 8.11 7.28
N TYR A 23 -16.84 8.78 7.17
CA TYR A 23 -17.48 9.48 8.28
C TYR A 23 -18.01 8.51 9.35
N GLN A 24 -18.59 7.38 8.95
CA GLN A 24 -19.09 6.35 9.88
C GLN A 24 -17.96 5.75 10.71
N ILE A 25 -16.83 5.44 10.09
CA ILE A 25 -15.62 4.98 10.81
C ILE A 25 -15.15 6.04 11.81
N LYS A 26 -15.15 7.31 11.42
CA LYS A 26 -14.82 8.42 12.32
C LYS A 26 -15.70 8.41 13.57
N MET A 27 -17.01 8.36 13.37
CA MET A 27 -17.98 8.38 14.48
C MET A 27 -17.84 7.14 15.36
N PHE A 28 -17.54 5.97 14.76
CA PHE A 28 -17.29 4.75 15.51
C PHE A 28 -16.07 4.87 16.43
N VAL A 29 -14.95 5.37 15.88
CA VAL A 29 -13.73 5.61 16.66
C VAL A 29 -14.00 6.59 17.79
N LYS A 30 -14.61 7.74 17.50
CA LYS A 30 -14.95 8.76 18.51
C LYS A 30 -15.83 8.22 19.63
N LYS A 31 -16.85 7.44 19.29
CA LYS A 31 -17.78 6.84 20.28
C LYS A 31 -17.10 5.83 21.22
N HIS A 32 -16.08 5.12 20.76
CA HIS A 32 -15.46 4.02 21.50
C HIS A 32 -14.04 4.32 21.99
N ALA A 33 -13.49 5.47 21.65
CA ALA A 33 -12.12 5.87 22.00
C ALA A 33 -11.92 6.26 23.47
N GLY A 34 -12.90 6.05 24.34
CA GLY A 34 -12.76 6.26 25.77
C GLY A 34 -12.07 5.08 26.47
N GLY A 35 -11.26 5.34 27.51
CA GLY A 35 -10.61 4.32 28.35
C GLY A 35 -9.08 4.35 28.31
N SER A 36 -8.42 3.21 28.21
CA SER A 36 -6.96 3.16 28.25
C SER A 36 -6.32 3.61 26.93
N GLN A 37 -5.13 4.22 27.00
CA GLN A 37 -4.32 4.64 25.83
C GLN A 37 -4.16 3.53 24.80
N ILE A 38 -3.93 2.30 25.26
CA ILE A 38 -3.75 1.13 24.37
C ILE A 38 -5.01 0.92 23.53
N LYS A 39 -6.18 0.95 24.16
CA LYS A 39 -7.47 0.76 23.48
C LYS A 39 -7.67 1.83 22.40
N VAL A 40 -7.36 3.07 22.74
CA VAL A 40 -7.47 4.22 21.81
C VAL A 40 -6.57 4.03 20.60
N VAL A 41 -5.28 3.72 20.80
CA VAL A 41 -4.32 3.51 19.72
C VAL A 41 -4.72 2.30 18.86
N VAL A 42 -5.11 1.17 19.46
CA VAL A 42 -5.60 0.00 18.72
C VAL A 42 -6.78 0.37 17.82
N MET A 43 -7.75 1.10 18.35
CA MET A 43 -8.93 1.50 17.57
C MET A 43 -8.59 2.41 16.38
N ILE A 44 -7.68 3.37 16.58
CA ILE A 44 -7.21 4.24 15.50
C ILE A 44 -6.48 3.41 14.43
N LEU A 45 -5.59 2.49 14.82
CA LEU A 45 -4.86 1.64 13.88
C LEU A 45 -5.77 0.67 13.14
N MET A 46 -6.79 0.12 13.80
CA MET A 46 -7.78 -0.75 13.15
C MET A 46 -8.66 0.04 12.18
N ALA A 47 -9.14 1.22 12.57
CA ALA A 47 -9.88 2.11 11.67
C ALA A 47 -9.04 2.53 10.46
N CYS A 48 -7.78 2.88 10.70
CA CYS A 48 -6.81 3.19 9.66
C CYS A 48 -6.60 2.01 8.70
N THR A 49 -6.48 0.79 9.22
CA THR A 49 -6.35 -0.43 8.40
C THR A 49 -7.58 -0.62 7.52
N VAL A 50 -8.78 -0.59 8.08
CA VAL A 50 -10.03 -0.76 7.32
C VAL A 50 -10.17 0.32 6.23
N MET A 51 -9.87 1.57 6.56
CA MET A 51 -9.88 2.66 5.56
C MET A 51 -8.79 2.49 4.51
N GLY A 52 -7.57 2.11 4.91
CA GLY A 52 -6.46 1.89 4.01
C GLY A 52 -6.70 0.76 3.01
N LEU A 53 -7.43 -0.29 3.38
CA LEU A 53 -7.84 -1.34 2.46
C LEU A 53 -8.75 -0.84 1.34
N MET A 54 -9.56 0.18 1.61
CA MET A 54 -10.56 0.70 0.68
C MET A 54 -10.07 1.92 -0.12
N THR A 55 -9.12 2.68 0.46
CA THR A 55 -8.64 3.95 -0.11
C THR A 55 -7.12 4.00 -0.16
N THR A 56 -6.55 5.14 -0.55
CA THR A 56 -5.10 5.35 -0.48
C THR A 56 -4.65 5.73 0.93
N ALA A 57 -3.38 5.48 1.25
CA ALA A 57 -2.81 5.83 2.55
C ALA A 57 -2.92 7.34 2.85
N ALA A 58 -2.72 8.18 1.85
CA ALA A 58 -2.84 9.63 1.99
C ALA A 58 -4.28 10.06 2.29
N ALA A 59 -5.27 9.50 1.57
CA ALA A 59 -6.69 9.79 1.81
C ALA A 59 -7.14 9.31 3.19
N THR A 60 -6.70 8.12 3.60
CA THR A 60 -6.95 7.59 4.94
C THR A 60 -6.43 8.53 6.02
N LEU A 61 -5.19 8.99 5.89
CA LEU A 61 -4.55 9.85 6.87
C LEU A 61 -5.23 11.23 6.93
N ALA A 62 -5.46 11.85 5.77
CA ALA A 62 -6.16 13.13 5.69
C ALA A 62 -7.55 13.06 6.33
N ALA A 63 -8.27 11.98 6.08
CA ALA A 63 -9.60 11.74 6.66
C ALA A 63 -9.57 11.55 8.19
N LEU A 64 -8.56 10.87 8.72
CA LEU A 64 -8.43 10.61 10.16
C LEU A 64 -7.79 11.78 10.93
N THR A 65 -7.12 12.72 10.26
CA THR A 65 -6.40 13.83 10.88
C THR A 65 -7.20 14.59 11.93
N PRO A 66 -8.45 15.06 11.68
CA PRO A 66 -9.20 15.81 12.69
C PRO A 66 -9.47 14.99 13.96
N ILE A 67 -9.72 13.70 13.78
CA ILE A 67 -10.03 12.79 14.89
C ILE A 67 -8.78 12.45 15.68
N ILE A 68 -7.65 12.20 14.98
CA ILE A 68 -6.38 11.96 15.64
C ILE A 68 -6.02 13.16 16.51
N ASN A 69 -6.20 14.39 16.02
CA ASN A 69 -5.95 15.59 16.81
C ASN A 69 -6.84 15.63 18.04
N GLU A 70 -8.17 15.50 17.87
CA GLU A 70 -9.15 15.50 18.98
C GLU A 70 -8.80 14.40 20.02
N ILE A 71 -8.54 13.19 19.56
CA ILE A 71 -8.22 12.06 20.45
C ILE A 71 -6.86 12.26 21.16
N CYS A 72 -5.87 12.82 20.48
CA CYS A 72 -4.58 13.12 21.10
C CYS A 72 -4.70 14.17 22.19
N ASP A 73 -5.58 15.19 21.98
CA ASP A 73 -5.84 16.22 22.98
C ASP A 73 -6.59 15.65 24.19
N ASP A 74 -7.68 14.90 23.95
CA ASP A 74 -8.50 14.31 25.00
C ASP A 74 -7.76 13.28 25.86
N ASN A 75 -6.80 12.57 25.29
CA ASN A 75 -6.07 11.49 25.97
C ASN A 75 -4.60 11.82 26.26
N HIS A 76 -4.18 13.07 26.06
CA HIS A 76 -2.79 13.53 26.26
C HIS A 76 -1.75 12.65 25.56
N LEU A 77 -1.99 12.30 24.29
CA LEU A 77 -1.10 11.48 23.48
C LEU A 77 -0.13 12.33 22.65
N ASP A 78 1.07 11.80 22.43
CA ASP A 78 2.07 12.38 21.52
C ASP A 78 1.56 12.29 20.07
N ARG A 79 1.12 13.44 19.52
CA ARG A 79 0.61 13.54 18.15
C ARG A 79 1.59 13.01 17.12
N LYS A 80 2.89 13.33 17.23
CA LYS A 80 3.92 12.88 16.30
C LYS A 80 3.94 11.36 16.19
N ARG A 81 3.93 10.66 17.31
CA ARG A 81 3.98 9.20 17.36
C ARG A 81 2.68 8.57 16.85
N VAL A 82 1.52 9.11 17.20
CA VAL A 82 0.23 8.60 16.72
C VAL A 82 0.12 8.80 15.21
N PHE A 83 0.40 9.99 14.67
CA PHE A 83 0.37 10.23 13.24
C PHE A 83 1.35 9.33 12.48
N LYS A 84 2.56 9.14 13.02
CA LYS A 84 3.56 8.24 12.43
C LYS A 84 3.06 6.81 12.36
N SER A 85 2.49 6.28 13.44
CA SER A 85 1.94 4.93 13.48
C SER A 85 0.79 4.75 12.48
N VAL A 86 -0.09 5.72 12.36
CA VAL A 86 -1.20 5.71 11.40
C VAL A 86 -0.69 5.77 9.96
N ALA A 87 0.30 6.61 9.67
CA ALA A 87 0.89 6.71 8.34
C ALA A 87 1.53 5.39 7.88
N ASP A 88 2.28 4.75 8.75
CA ASP A 88 2.98 3.51 8.44
C ASP A 88 1.99 2.35 8.26
N VAL A 89 1.00 2.22 9.14
CA VAL A 89 -0.05 1.20 9.03
C VAL A 89 -0.94 1.44 7.82
N ALA A 90 -1.31 2.70 7.51
CA ALA A 90 -2.06 3.02 6.29
C ALA A 90 -1.29 2.65 5.02
N THR A 91 0.00 2.98 4.97
CA THR A 91 0.88 2.65 3.84
C THR A 91 0.97 1.14 3.63
N TRP A 92 1.06 0.38 4.72
CA TRP A 92 1.09 -1.07 4.65
C TRP A 92 -0.25 -1.67 4.20
N ALA A 93 -1.37 -1.19 4.76
CA ALA A 93 -2.70 -1.74 4.53
C ALA A 93 -3.22 -1.47 3.11
N CYS A 94 -2.90 -0.32 2.50
CA CYS A 94 -3.45 0.08 1.20
C CYS A 94 -2.90 -0.72 0.00
N VAL A 95 -1.85 -1.55 0.20
CA VAL A 95 -1.21 -2.30 -0.88
C VAL A 95 -1.25 -3.79 -0.61
N GLN A 96 -2.05 -4.51 -1.36
CA GLN A 96 -2.07 -5.99 -1.43
C GLN A 96 -2.27 -6.75 -0.10
N MET A 97 -2.74 -6.11 0.97
CA MET A 97 -3.07 -6.84 2.18
C MET A 97 -4.34 -7.67 2.01
N LEU A 98 -5.34 -7.14 1.30
CA LEU A 98 -6.52 -7.87 0.83
C LEU A 98 -6.82 -7.47 -0.62
N PRO A 99 -7.36 -8.36 -1.47
CA PRO A 99 -7.66 -8.06 -2.88
C PRO A 99 -8.96 -7.23 -3.03
N ILE A 100 -9.02 -6.08 -2.34
CA ILE A 100 -10.20 -5.21 -2.29
C ILE A 100 -9.75 -3.80 -2.68
N GLY A 101 -10.61 -3.06 -3.38
CA GLY A 101 -10.35 -1.68 -3.74
C GLY A 101 -9.07 -1.49 -4.54
N SER A 102 -8.25 -0.51 -4.17
CA SER A 102 -6.99 -0.19 -4.86
C SER A 102 -5.96 -1.34 -4.80
N SER A 103 -6.03 -2.20 -3.78
CA SER A 103 -5.15 -3.36 -3.63
C SER A 103 -5.24 -4.35 -4.81
N LEU A 104 -6.41 -4.47 -5.45
CA LEU A 104 -6.59 -5.35 -6.61
C LEU A 104 -5.74 -4.89 -7.82
N SER A 105 -5.52 -3.59 -7.98
CA SER A 105 -4.65 -3.06 -9.03
C SER A 105 -3.20 -3.53 -8.89
N TYR A 106 -2.71 -3.62 -7.67
CA TYR A 106 -1.36 -4.12 -7.38
C TYR A 106 -1.26 -5.63 -7.61
N PHE A 107 -2.31 -6.41 -7.29
CA PHE A 107 -2.37 -7.82 -7.63
C PHE A 107 -2.22 -8.05 -9.14
N ILE A 108 -2.92 -7.28 -9.96
CA ILE A 108 -2.81 -7.34 -11.41
C ILE A 108 -1.41 -6.94 -11.88
N LEU A 109 -0.82 -5.89 -11.30
CA LEU A 109 0.50 -5.40 -11.67
C LEU A 109 1.59 -6.45 -11.43
N PHE A 110 1.61 -7.08 -10.25
CA PHE A 110 2.64 -8.07 -9.93
C PHE A 110 2.50 -9.35 -10.77
N ASN A 111 1.27 -9.78 -11.07
CA ASN A 111 1.05 -10.87 -12.03
C ASN A 111 1.53 -10.49 -13.43
N GLN A 112 1.46 -9.23 -13.81
CA GLN A 112 1.95 -8.78 -15.11
C GLN A 112 3.48 -8.71 -15.17
N TYR A 113 4.16 -8.40 -14.06
CA TYR A 113 5.62 -8.52 -13.99
C TYR A 113 6.07 -9.97 -14.18
N LEU A 114 5.37 -10.94 -13.60
CA LEU A 114 5.64 -12.37 -13.81
C LEU A 114 5.41 -12.77 -15.27
N GLU A 115 4.27 -12.40 -15.85
CA GLU A 115 3.94 -12.69 -17.25
C GLU A 115 4.97 -12.07 -18.23
N SER A 116 5.36 -10.82 -18.02
CA SER A 116 6.36 -10.15 -18.86
C SER A 116 7.78 -10.71 -18.69
N ALA A 117 8.05 -11.40 -17.59
CA ALA A 117 9.29 -12.15 -17.37
C ALA A 117 9.29 -13.53 -18.05
N GLY A 118 8.18 -13.94 -18.69
CA GLY A 118 8.12 -15.18 -19.47
C GLY A 118 7.70 -16.41 -18.68
N THR A 119 7.01 -16.27 -17.54
CA THR A 119 6.48 -17.39 -16.76
C THR A 119 4.95 -17.43 -16.78
N ASP A 120 4.38 -18.63 -16.75
CA ASP A 120 2.95 -18.86 -16.57
C ASP A 120 2.53 -18.87 -15.09
N LEU A 121 3.49 -18.86 -14.17
CA LEU A 121 3.22 -18.82 -12.73
C LEU A 121 2.58 -17.48 -12.37
N ARG A 122 1.56 -17.52 -11.52
CA ARG A 122 0.81 -16.34 -11.09
C ARG A 122 0.54 -16.40 -9.60
N TYR A 123 0.42 -15.25 -8.98
CA TYR A 123 -0.11 -15.16 -7.62
C TYR A 123 -1.58 -15.56 -7.63
N GLY A 124 -1.96 -16.39 -6.67
CA GLY A 124 -3.34 -16.55 -6.27
C GLY A 124 -3.86 -15.28 -5.58
N LEU A 125 -5.18 -15.15 -5.49
CA LEU A 125 -5.84 -13.94 -4.98
C LEU A 125 -5.42 -13.58 -3.55
N LEU A 126 -5.17 -14.59 -2.73
CA LEU A 126 -4.83 -14.43 -1.30
C LEU A 126 -3.35 -14.65 -0.98
N ASP A 127 -2.49 -14.96 -1.96
CA ASP A 127 -1.07 -15.25 -1.70
C ASP A 127 -0.40 -14.05 -1.02
N MET A 128 -0.62 -12.85 -1.54
CA MET A 128 -0.09 -11.63 -0.93
C MET A 128 -0.70 -11.32 0.44
N THR A 129 -1.93 -11.76 0.69
CA THR A 129 -2.57 -11.67 2.01
C THR A 129 -1.81 -12.51 3.03
N TRP A 130 -1.51 -13.76 2.70
CA TRP A 130 -0.74 -14.66 3.57
C TRP A 130 0.67 -14.15 3.85
N ILE A 131 1.30 -13.51 2.86
CA ILE A 131 2.62 -12.91 3.02
C ILE A 131 2.56 -11.68 3.94
N LYS A 132 1.58 -10.79 3.76
CA LYS A 132 1.56 -9.47 4.39
C LYS A 132 0.79 -9.38 5.70
N LEU A 133 -0.21 -10.24 5.90
CA LEU A 133 -1.04 -10.19 7.12
C LEU A 133 -0.25 -10.46 8.40
N PRO A 134 0.63 -11.46 8.48
CA PRO A 134 1.46 -11.66 9.67
C PRO A 134 2.39 -10.48 9.94
N MET A 135 2.95 -9.89 8.89
CA MET A 135 3.80 -8.71 9.02
C MET A 135 3.01 -7.48 9.50
N TRP A 136 1.76 -7.32 9.03
CA TRP A 136 0.86 -6.30 9.55
C TRP A 136 0.60 -6.47 11.04
N LEU A 137 0.39 -7.70 11.51
CA LEU A 137 0.24 -8.00 12.94
C LEU A 137 1.48 -7.58 13.73
N VAL A 138 2.67 -7.85 13.22
CA VAL A 138 3.95 -7.42 13.83
C VAL A 138 4.03 -5.89 13.91
N LEU A 139 3.67 -5.18 12.83
CA LEU A 139 3.70 -3.72 12.78
C LEU A 139 2.70 -3.09 13.77
N VAL A 140 1.47 -3.60 13.80
CA VAL A 140 0.43 -3.13 14.73
C VAL A 140 0.83 -3.43 16.17
N ALA A 141 1.32 -4.64 16.47
CA ALA A 141 1.79 -5.04 17.79
C ALA A 141 2.93 -4.13 18.28
N TYR A 142 3.88 -3.80 17.40
CA TYR A 142 4.96 -2.86 17.70
C TYR A 142 4.40 -1.48 18.10
N TYR A 143 3.48 -0.91 17.34
CA TYR A 143 2.90 0.39 17.67
C TYR A 143 2.02 0.36 18.92
N VAL A 144 1.30 -0.72 19.16
CA VAL A 144 0.52 -0.94 20.39
C VAL A 144 1.46 -1.06 21.60
N PHE A 145 2.58 -1.78 21.47
CA PHE A 145 3.57 -1.89 22.54
C PHE A 145 4.20 -0.53 22.89
N ILE A 146 4.56 0.25 21.88
CA ILE A 146 5.11 1.59 22.06
C ILE A 146 4.06 2.59 22.56
N SER A 147 2.76 2.34 22.35
CA SER A 147 1.70 3.25 22.81
C SER A 147 1.77 3.55 24.30
N ARG A 148 2.26 2.61 25.11
CA ARG A 148 2.51 2.81 26.55
C ARG A 148 3.53 3.92 26.86
N LYS A 149 4.35 4.29 25.86
CA LYS A 149 5.37 5.35 25.95
C LYS A 149 4.99 6.59 25.13
N MET A 150 3.74 6.66 24.67
CA MET A 150 3.23 7.78 23.86
C MET A 150 2.61 8.90 24.70
N ASN A 151 2.96 9.03 25.97
CA ASN A 151 2.56 10.18 26.76
C ASN A 151 3.09 11.45 26.14
N ALA A 152 2.25 12.47 26.04
CA ALA A 152 2.67 13.77 25.53
C ALA A 152 3.81 14.33 26.39
N ALA A 153 4.90 14.72 25.74
CA ALA A 153 5.78 15.71 26.33
C ALA A 153 4.99 17.04 26.41
N PRO A 154 5.24 17.90 27.41
CA PRO A 154 4.54 19.18 27.54
C PRO A 154 4.61 19.93 26.21
N ASP A 155 3.45 20.33 25.74
CA ASP A 155 3.16 20.83 24.40
C ASP A 155 4.03 22.05 24.06
N THR A 156 4.96 21.90 23.14
CA THR A 156 5.55 23.04 22.43
C THR A 156 4.57 23.40 21.30
N GLY A 157 3.58 24.20 21.66
CA GLY A 157 2.43 24.56 20.84
C GLY A 157 2.75 24.87 19.38
N THR A 158 2.31 23.98 18.53
CA THR A 158 2.09 24.27 17.13
C THR A 158 0.85 23.47 16.69
N SER A 159 -0.32 24.00 17.05
CA SER A 159 -1.54 23.69 16.32
C SER A 159 -1.35 24.21 14.91
N ALA A 160 -0.87 23.39 13.99
CA ALA A 160 -1.09 23.67 12.58
C ALA A 160 -2.61 23.63 12.39
N THR A 161 -3.23 24.81 12.33
CA THR A 161 -4.60 25.00 11.87
C THR A 161 -4.64 24.52 10.43
N VAL A 162 -4.82 23.22 10.25
CA VAL A 162 -5.30 22.69 8.98
C VAL A 162 -6.69 23.26 8.85
N SER A 163 -6.84 24.23 7.93
CA SER A 163 -8.11 24.81 7.56
C SER A 163 -9.17 23.72 7.52
N GLU A 164 -10.26 23.93 8.22
CA GLU A 164 -11.43 23.05 8.30
C GLU A 164 -12.12 22.88 6.93
N THR A 165 -11.43 22.38 5.95
CA THR A 165 -11.99 22.04 4.63
C THR A 165 -12.40 20.57 4.51
N VAL A 166 -12.53 19.87 5.65
CA VAL A 166 -13.29 18.62 5.64
C VAL A 166 -14.74 18.99 5.82
N SER A 167 -15.42 19.18 4.70
CA SER A 167 -16.85 19.43 4.61
C SER A 167 -17.61 18.54 5.61
N LYS A 168 -18.32 19.18 6.55
CA LYS A 168 -19.23 18.52 7.51
C LYS A 168 -20.42 17.83 6.83
N LYS A 169 -20.53 17.90 5.51
CA LYS A 169 -21.66 17.42 4.73
C LYS A 169 -21.18 16.32 3.79
N ASN A 170 -21.80 15.14 3.89
CA ASN A 170 -21.64 14.11 2.86
C ASN A 170 -21.93 14.76 1.49
N PRO A 171 -20.97 14.75 0.54
CA PRO A 171 -21.19 15.37 -0.76
C PRO A 171 -22.27 14.65 -1.57
N TYR A 172 -22.58 13.39 -1.22
CA TYR A 172 -23.57 12.58 -1.91
C TYR A 172 -24.95 12.64 -1.25
N SER A 173 -25.98 12.67 -2.08
CA SER A 173 -27.36 12.35 -1.66
C SER A 173 -27.46 10.86 -1.28
N PRO A 174 -28.46 10.44 -0.49
CA PRO A 174 -28.62 9.04 -0.10
C PRO A 174 -28.67 8.06 -1.27
N THR A 175 -29.19 8.48 -2.42
CA THR A 175 -29.23 7.69 -3.66
C THR A 175 -27.85 7.59 -4.29
N GLN A 176 -27.14 8.71 -4.41
CA GLN A 176 -25.76 8.74 -4.96
C GLN A 176 -24.81 7.90 -4.11
N GLU A 177 -24.97 7.92 -2.81
CA GLU A 177 -24.16 7.12 -1.90
C GLU A 177 -24.35 5.63 -2.13
N LYS A 178 -25.60 5.15 -2.22
CA LYS A 178 -25.87 3.74 -2.57
C LYS A 178 -25.29 3.36 -3.93
N MET A 179 -25.38 4.25 -4.91
CA MET A 179 -24.82 4.04 -6.24
C MET A 179 -23.29 3.98 -6.21
N ALA A 180 -22.64 4.86 -5.44
CA ALA A 180 -21.18 4.86 -5.27
C ALA A 180 -20.67 3.57 -4.64
N ILE A 181 -21.32 3.10 -3.59
CA ILE A 181 -21.01 1.83 -2.93
C ILE A 181 -21.25 0.65 -3.89
N PHE A 182 -22.38 0.65 -4.60
CA PHE A 182 -22.70 -0.38 -5.58
C PHE A 182 -21.64 -0.46 -6.69
N ILE A 183 -21.26 0.68 -7.29
CA ILE A 183 -20.22 0.75 -8.32
C ILE A 183 -18.90 0.19 -7.80
N PHE A 184 -18.48 0.57 -6.61
CA PHE A 184 -17.23 0.10 -6.01
C PHE A 184 -17.24 -1.42 -5.78
N VAL A 185 -18.31 -1.95 -5.18
CA VAL A 185 -18.44 -3.39 -4.90
C VAL A 185 -18.58 -4.18 -6.19
N ALA A 186 -19.45 -3.77 -7.10
CA ALA A 186 -19.67 -4.45 -8.38
C ALA A 186 -18.41 -4.46 -9.23
N ASN A 187 -17.68 -3.34 -9.32
CA ASN A 187 -16.39 -3.30 -9.99
C ASN A 187 -15.39 -4.29 -9.37
N THR A 188 -15.26 -4.30 -8.05
CA THR A 188 -14.32 -5.20 -7.35
C THR A 188 -14.65 -6.66 -7.62
N VAL A 189 -15.92 -7.05 -7.45
CA VAL A 189 -16.39 -8.42 -7.68
C VAL A 189 -16.20 -8.84 -9.13
N LEU A 190 -16.60 -7.99 -10.09
CA LEU A 190 -16.49 -8.34 -11.51
C LEU A 190 -15.03 -8.35 -12.00
N MET A 191 -14.14 -7.51 -11.45
CA MET A 191 -12.70 -7.59 -11.74
C MET A 191 -12.09 -8.90 -11.24
N VAL A 192 -12.49 -9.36 -10.04
CA VAL A 192 -12.06 -10.67 -9.52
C VAL A 192 -12.56 -11.78 -10.45
N ILE A 193 -13.84 -11.80 -10.80
CA ILE A 193 -14.41 -12.79 -11.72
C ILE A 193 -13.67 -12.75 -13.08
N ALA A 194 -13.47 -11.57 -13.64
CA ALA A 194 -12.78 -11.37 -14.92
C ALA A 194 -11.32 -11.88 -14.87
N SER A 195 -10.64 -11.72 -13.75
CA SER A 195 -9.26 -12.21 -13.58
C SER A 195 -9.16 -13.73 -13.63
N PHE A 196 -10.18 -14.44 -13.14
CA PHE A 196 -10.22 -15.92 -13.17
C PHE A 196 -10.79 -16.48 -14.45
N THR A 197 -11.90 -15.93 -14.93
CA THR A 197 -12.61 -16.48 -16.10
C THR A 197 -11.95 -16.10 -17.42
N LYS A 198 -11.20 -14.98 -17.46
CA LYS A 198 -10.63 -14.39 -18.68
C LYS A 198 -11.64 -14.12 -19.80
N ILE A 199 -12.96 -14.23 -19.53
CA ILE A 199 -14.03 -14.00 -20.52
C ILE A 199 -14.08 -12.52 -20.91
N VAL A 200 -13.95 -11.64 -19.90
CA VAL A 200 -13.94 -10.17 -20.12
C VAL A 200 -12.59 -9.63 -19.66
N PRO A 201 -11.91 -8.83 -20.48
CA PRO A 201 -10.67 -8.19 -20.06
C PRO A 201 -10.89 -7.27 -18.84
N VAL A 202 -10.03 -7.38 -17.82
CA VAL A 202 -10.15 -6.63 -16.55
C VAL A 202 -10.21 -5.11 -16.77
N TYR A 203 -9.46 -4.61 -17.77
CA TYR A 203 -9.48 -3.18 -18.10
C TYR A 203 -10.84 -2.69 -18.58
N LEU A 204 -11.62 -3.51 -19.28
CA LEU A 204 -12.96 -3.14 -19.71
C LEU A 204 -13.89 -2.98 -18.50
N VAL A 205 -13.79 -3.87 -17.51
CA VAL A 205 -14.58 -3.76 -16.28
C VAL A 205 -14.29 -2.44 -15.59
N SER A 206 -13.02 -2.15 -15.28
CA SER A 206 -12.64 -0.95 -14.56
C SER A 206 -12.99 0.34 -15.28
N THR A 207 -12.80 0.40 -16.60
CA THR A 207 -13.15 1.61 -17.38
C THR A 207 -14.64 1.79 -17.55
N THR A 208 -15.41 0.71 -17.71
CA THR A 208 -16.88 0.79 -17.79
C THR A 208 -17.46 1.37 -16.50
N PHE A 209 -17.03 0.86 -15.33
CA PHE A 209 -17.50 1.40 -14.07
C PHE A 209 -16.99 2.80 -13.77
N ALA A 210 -15.79 3.16 -14.19
CA ALA A 210 -15.27 4.53 -14.09
C ALA A 210 -16.10 5.50 -14.97
N SER A 211 -16.40 5.13 -16.21
CA SER A 211 -17.26 5.92 -17.11
C SER A 211 -18.69 6.03 -16.57
N LEU A 212 -19.22 4.94 -16.02
CA LEU A 212 -20.54 4.93 -15.38
C LEU A 212 -20.58 5.89 -14.17
N ALA A 213 -19.54 5.93 -13.37
CA ALA A 213 -19.46 6.83 -12.22
C ALA A 213 -19.49 8.31 -12.63
N VAL A 214 -18.82 8.66 -13.73
CA VAL A 214 -18.87 10.03 -14.30
C VAL A 214 -20.25 10.29 -14.91
N GLY A 215 -20.79 9.36 -15.69
CA GLY A 215 -22.11 9.50 -16.32
C GLY A 215 -23.26 9.62 -15.33
N LEU A 216 -23.15 9.00 -14.15
CA LEU A 216 -24.09 9.14 -13.03
C LEU A 216 -23.81 10.35 -12.13
N HIS A 217 -22.95 11.25 -12.55
CA HIS A 217 -22.58 12.48 -11.82
C HIS A 217 -22.09 12.24 -10.38
N LEU A 218 -21.45 11.09 -10.11
CA LEU A 218 -20.76 10.82 -8.83
C LEU A 218 -19.43 11.57 -8.76
N LEU A 219 -18.80 11.80 -9.93
CA LEU A 219 -17.64 12.65 -10.10
C LEU A 219 -17.86 13.54 -11.33
N THR A 220 -17.34 14.75 -11.27
CA THR A 220 -17.16 15.56 -12.49
C THR A 220 -15.99 15.00 -13.29
N GLU A 221 -15.95 15.25 -14.58
CA GLU A 221 -14.85 14.87 -15.47
C GLU A 221 -13.49 15.38 -14.92
N LYS A 222 -13.45 16.62 -14.49
CA LYS A 222 -12.25 17.24 -13.91
C LYS A 222 -11.78 16.50 -12.65
N GLU A 223 -12.70 16.13 -11.76
CA GLU A 223 -12.38 15.35 -10.56
C GLU A 223 -11.90 13.94 -10.90
N ALA A 224 -12.53 13.28 -11.86
CA ALA A 224 -12.13 11.95 -12.33
C ALA A 224 -10.70 11.98 -12.88
N LEU A 225 -10.37 12.92 -13.77
CA LEU A 225 -9.02 13.05 -14.33
C LEU A 225 -7.98 13.46 -13.27
N SER A 226 -8.35 14.32 -12.33
CA SER A 226 -7.44 14.73 -11.25
C SER A 226 -7.20 13.64 -10.18
N SER A 227 -8.08 12.64 -10.10
CA SER A 227 -7.89 11.50 -9.20
C SER A 227 -6.85 10.51 -9.70
N VAL A 228 -6.51 10.56 -10.99
CA VAL A 228 -5.53 9.67 -11.60
C VAL A 228 -4.11 10.13 -11.27
N SER A 229 -3.32 9.24 -10.68
CA SER A 229 -1.91 9.49 -10.43
C SER A 229 -1.09 9.25 -11.71
N TRP A 230 -0.99 10.25 -12.56
CA TRP A 230 -0.30 10.16 -13.85
C TRP A 230 1.15 9.73 -13.74
N ASN A 231 1.86 10.16 -12.70
CA ASN A 231 3.24 9.72 -12.44
C ASN A 231 3.33 8.21 -12.27
N VAL A 232 2.38 7.60 -11.55
CA VAL A 232 2.30 6.14 -11.38
C VAL A 232 1.97 5.46 -12.71
N ILE A 233 1.04 6.02 -13.49
CA ILE A 233 0.65 5.49 -14.80
C ILE A 233 1.85 5.43 -15.76
N PHE A 234 2.60 6.52 -15.90
CA PHE A 234 3.77 6.57 -16.78
C PHE A 234 4.89 5.64 -16.29
N LEU A 235 5.09 5.56 -14.98
CA LEU A 235 6.09 4.68 -14.40
C LEU A 235 5.78 3.20 -14.67
N VAL A 236 4.53 2.78 -14.46
CA VAL A 236 4.07 1.41 -14.75
C VAL A 236 4.16 1.11 -16.25
N ALA A 237 3.72 2.05 -17.11
CA ALA A 237 3.81 1.89 -18.56
C ALA A 237 5.25 1.68 -19.05
N GLY A 238 6.22 2.38 -18.45
CA GLY A 238 7.64 2.26 -18.78
C GLY A 238 8.31 1.02 -18.19
N SER A 239 7.83 0.52 -17.04
CA SER A 239 8.46 -0.62 -16.35
C SER A 239 8.10 -1.99 -16.95
N LEU A 240 6.92 -2.13 -17.54
CA LEU A 240 6.51 -3.40 -18.13
C LEU A 240 7.42 -3.84 -19.29
N PRO A 241 7.79 -2.96 -20.26
CA PRO A 241 8.74 -3.32 -21.31
C PRO A 241 10.16 -3.64 -20.80
N LEU A 242 10.52 -3.14 -19.59
CA LEU A 242 11.85 -3.39 -19.01
C LEU A 242 12.10 -4.89 -18.79
N SER A 243 11.10 -5.64 -18.31
CA SER A 243 11.21 -7.10 -18.14
C SER A 243 11.51 -7.81 -19.47
N THR A 244 10.79 -7.43 -20.51
CA THR A 244 11.01 -7.97 -21.87
C THR A 244 12.41 -7.60 -22.38
N ALA A 245 12.85 -6.35 -22.17
CA ALA A 245 14.17 -5.90 -22.59
C ALA A 245 15.31 -6.66 -21.85
N ILE A 246 15.16 -6.90 -20.55
CA ILE A 246 16.14 -7.68 -19.76
C ILE A 246 16.23 -9.12 -20.29
N ASN A 247 15.09 -9.74 -20.63
CA ASN A 247 15.08 -11.09 -21.20
C ASN A 247 15.69 -11.13 -22.61
N THR A 248 15.27 -10.26 -23.50
CA THR A 248 15.69 -10.29 -24.92
C THR A 248 17.13 -9.85 -25.13
N SER A 249 17.68 -9.03 -24.24
CA SER A 249 19.08 -8.58 -24.28
C SER A 249 20.08 -9.60 -23.72
N GLY A 250 19.60 -10.68 -23.09
CA GLY A 250 20.48 -11.62 -22.36
C GLY A 250 21.03 -11.07 -21.03
N THR A 251 20.67 -9.85 -20.67
CA THR A 251 21.14 -9.21 -19.42
C THR A 251 20.72 -10.03 -18.18
N GLY A 252 19.51 -10.60 -18.21
CA GLY A 252 19.01 -11.45 -17.11
C GLY A 252 19.86 -12.70 -16.91
N GLU A 253 20.25 -13.35 -17.99
CA GLU A 253 21.13 -14.52 -17.95
C GLU A 253 22.54 -14.16 -17.45
N TRP A 254 23.10 -13.07 -17.95
CA TRP A 254 24.41 -12.58 -17.52
C TRP A 254 24.44 -12.25 -16.01
N ILE A 255 23.42 -11.54 -15.48
CA ILE A 255 23.31 -11.22 -14.06
C ILE A 255 23.16 -12.51 -13.24
N SER A 256 22.34 -13.46 -13.70
CA SER A 256 22.13 -14.73 -13.01
C SER A 256 23.42 -15.56 -12.92
N ASN A 257 24.18 -15.62 -13.99
CA ASN A 257 25.50 -16.29 -14.01
C ASN A 257 26.51 -15.61 -13.07
N LEU A 258 26.51 -14.27 -13.03
CA LEU A 258 27.37 -13.52 -12.11
C LEU A 258 27.00 -13.82 -10.64
N ILE A 259 25.72 -13.93 -10.33
CA ILE A 259 25.25 -14.27 -8.98
C ILE A 259 25.61 -15.70 -8.61
N GLN A 260 25.40 -16.67 -9.51
CA GLN A 260 25.74 -18.07 -9.25
C GLN A 260 27.22 -18.24 -8.93
N THR A 261 28.11 -17.52 -9.64
CA THR A 261 29.53 -17.62 -9.47
C THR A 261 30.09 -16.82 -8.30
N SER A 262 29.59 -15.60 -8.11
CA SER A 262 30.11 -14.65 -7.11
C SER A 262 29.45 -14.75 -5.75
N PHE A 263 28.14 -15.15 -5.71
CA PHE A 263 27.33 -15.20 -4.50
C PHE A 263 26.51 -16.49 -4.42
N PRO A 264 27.17 -17.68 -4.26
CA PRO A 264 26.48 -18.97 -4.25
C PRO A 264 25.32 -19.07 -3.23
N MET A 265 25.37 -18.30 -2.14
CA MET A 265 24.31 -18.25 -1.14
C MET A 265 22.98 -17.70 -1.69
N LEU A 266 22.99 -16.91 -2.76
CA LEU A 266 21.80 -16.41 -3.43
C LEU A 266 21.13 -17.46 -4.33
N ASN A 267 21.69 -18.64 -4.48
CA ASN A 267 21.07 -19.78 -5.16
C ASN A 267 19.98 -20.47 -4.32
N ASN A 268 19.45 -19.78 -3.31
CA ASN A 268 18.31 -20.19 -2.51
C ASN A 268 17.20 -19.14 -2.65
N ALA A 269 15.97 -19.57 -2.96
CA ALA A 269 14.83 -18.67 -3.21
C ALA A 269 14.53 -17.73 -2.04
N VAL A 270 14.63 -18.22 -0.80
CA VAL A 270 14.39 -17.43 0.42
C VAL A 270 15.49 -16.38 0.59
N VAL A 271 16.74 -16.77 0.37
CA VAL A 271 17.88 -15.84 0.49
C VAL A 271 17.81 -14.77 -0.59
N LEU A 272 17.49 -15.15 -1.81
CA LEU A 272 17.30 -14.22 -2.93
C LEU A 272 16.13 -13.25 -2.67
N ALA A 273 14.98 -13.76 -2.24
CA ALA A 273 13.83 -12.94 -1.87
C ALA A 273 14.15 -11.96 -0.73
N THR A 274 14.92 -12.42 0.27
CA THR A 274 15.38 -11.58 1.38
C THR A 274 16.34 -10.50 0.89
N ALA A 275 17.27 -10.82 0.01
CA ALA A 275 18.19 -9.85 -0.58
C ALA A 275 17.43 -8.76 -1.34
N PHE A 276 16.46 -9.15 -2.18
CA PHE A 276 15.59 -8.19 -2.89
C PHE A 276 14.71 -7.38 -1.93
N CYS A 277 14.22 -7.97 -0.85
CA CYS A 277 13.48 -7.26 0.18
C CYS A 277 14.34 -6.17 0.84
N ILE A 278 15.58 -6.49 1.23
CA ILE A 278 16.50 -5.54 1.87
C ILE A 278 16.91 -4.44 0.89
N VAL A 279 17.28 -4.78 -0.34
CA VAL A 279 17.64 -3.79 -1.37
C VAL A 279 16.46 -2.84 -1.64
N SER A 280 15.26 -3.39 -1.82
CA SER A 280 14.05 -2.61 -2.05
C SER A 280 13.71 -1.72 -0.84
N MET A 281 13.89 -2.23 0.39
CA MET A 281 13.72 -1.46 1.62
C MET A 281 14.69 -0.28 1.72
N ILE A 282 15.95 -0.47 1.33
CA ILE A 282 16.95 0.62 1.34
C ILE A 282 16.60 1.64 0.26
N CYS A 283 16.35 1.20 -0.96
CA CYS A 283 16.05 2.09 -2.09
C CYS A 283 14.78 2.91 -1.86
N THR A 284 13.75 2.30 -1.26
CA THR A 284 12.49 3.00 -1.01
C THR A 284 12.62 4.13 0.01
N GLN A 285 13.67 4.19 0.82
CA GLN A 285 13.87 5.34 1.70
C GLN A 285 14.17 6.64 0.92
N PHE A 286 14.64 6.55 -0.32
CA PHE A 286 15.06 7.69 -1.13
C PHE A 286 14.19 7.90 -2.36
N MET A 287 13.37 6.91 -2.73
CA MET A 287 12.53 6.97 -3.91
C MET A 287 11.14 6.39 -3.64
N ASN A 288 10.19 6.71 -4.50
CA ASN A 288 8.80 6.26 -4.38
C ASN A 288 8.69 4.72 -4.46
N ASN A 289 7.83 4.12 -3.65
CA ASN A 289 7.57 2.67 -3.63
C ASN A 289 7.27 2.10 -5.02
N THR A 290 6.47 2.81 -5.81
CA THR A 290 6.11 2.38 -7.17
C THR A 290 7.34 2.35 -8.10
N ALA A 291 8.27 3.28 -7.93
CA ALA A 291 9.53 3.28 -8.68
C ALA A 291 10.41 2.07 -8.32
N VAL A 292 10.47 1.72 -7.05
CA VAL A 292 11.18 0.51 -6.58
C VAL A 292 10.56 -0.74 -7.20
N TRP A 293 9.23 -0.88 -7.18
CA TRP A 293 8.55 -2.01 -7.82
C TRP A 293 8.81 -2.05 -9.32
N ALA A 294 8.71 -0.92 -9.99
CA ALA A 294 8.89 -0.83 -11.43
C ALA A 294 10.29 -1.27 -11.90
N VAL A 295 11.30 -0.98 -11.11
CA VAL A 295 12.70 -1.33 -11.43
C VAL A 295 13.03 -2.76 -10.99
N PHE A 296 12.75 -3.09 -9.73
CA PHE A 296 13.26 -4.34 -9.16
C PHE A 296 12.37 -5.55 -9.40
N SER A 297 11.03 -5.40 -9.60
CA SER A 297 10.18 -6.57 -9.80
C SER A 297 10.45 -7.31 -11.10
N PRO A 298 10.63 -6.64 -12.26
CA PRO A 298 11.06 -7.30 -13.48
C PRO A 298 12.40 -8.02 -13.34
N ILE A 299 13.39 -7.38 -12.72
CA ILE A 299 14.71 -7.94 -12.50
C ILE A 299 14.62 -9.19 -11.62
N ALA A 300 13.90 -9.09 -10.50
CA ALA A 300 13.71 -10.18 -9.56
C ALA A 300 13.02 -11.39 -10.20
N ALA A 301 12.01 -11.16 -11.04
CA ALA A 301 11.29 -12.23 -11.73
C ALA A 301 12.21 -12.97 -12.72
N VAL A 302 12.92 -12.23 -13.58
CA VAL A 302 13.83 -12.81 -14.58
C VAL A 302 14.99 -13.58 -13.92
N MET A 303 15.56 -12.99 -12.86
CA MET A 303 16.64 -13.65 -12.12
C MET A 303 16.19 -14.97 -11.48
N ALA A 304 15.03 -14.97 -10.82
CA ALA A 304 14.49 -16.19 -10.20
C ALA A 304 14.26 -17.30 -11.25
N ILE A 305 13.68 -16.94 -12.41
CA ILE A 305 13.45 -17.89 -13.52
C ILE A 305 14.79 -18.49 -14.01
N ASN A 306 15.80 -17.66 -14.26
CA ASN A 306 17.11 -18.11 -14.75
C ASN A 306 17.87 -18.96 -13.73
N LEU A 307 17.56 -18.79 -12.43
CA LEU A 307 18.10 -19.61 -11.35
C LEU A 307 17.24 -20.86 -11.06
N ASN A 308 16.23 -21.15 -11.91
CA ASN A 308 15.25 -22.25 -11.72
C ASN A 308 14.51 -22.18 -10.37
N MET A 309 14.19 -20.97 -9.90
CA MET A 309 13.46 -20.71 -8.66
C MET A 309 12.07 -20.20 -8.95
N ASP A 310 11.14 -20.35 -7.98
CA ASP A 310 9.83 -19.73 -8.08
C ASP A 310 9.95 -18.20 -8.00
N PRO A 311 9.59 -17.48 -9.06
CA PRO A 311 9.73 -16.02 -9.10
C PRO A 311 8.74 -15.31 -8.18
N ARG A 312 7.65 -15.96 -7.77
CA ARG A 312 6.59 -15.34 -6.93
C ARG A 312 7.16 -14.92 -5.58
N LEU A 313 7.96 -15.77 -4.92
CA LEU A 313 8.55 -15.41 -3.63
C LEU A 313 9.54 -14.24 -3.77
N VAL A 314 10.35 -14.24 -4.82
CA VAL A 314 11.38 -13.20 -5.01
C VAL A 314 10.74 -11.84 -5.32
N VAL A 315 9.73 -11.83 -6.19
CA VAL A 315 8.95 -10.62 -6.48
C VAL A 315 8.16 -10.15 -5.25
N ALA A 316 7.64 -11.08 -4.42
CA ALA A 316 7.03 -10.73 -3.14
C ALA A 316 8.01 -10.07 -2.17
N GLY A 317 9.30 -10.45 -2.22
CA GLY A 317 10.37 -9.78 -1.51
C GLY A 317 10.50 -8.31 -1.91
N VAL A 318 10.53 -8.02 -3.21
CA VAL A 318 10.51 -6.64 -3.73
C VAL A 318 9.24 -5.90 -3.29
N ALA A 319 8.07 -6.54 -3.46
CA ALA A 319 6.78 -5.94 -3.15
C ALA A 319 6.67 -5.57 -1.66
N THR A 320 7.22 -6.40 -0.80
CA THR A 320 7.22 -6.21 0.65
C THR A 320 8.27 -5.18 1.07
N GLY A 321 9.51 -5.32 0.60
CA GLY A 321 10.62 -4.44 0.92
C GLY A 321 10.34 -2.98 0.58
N ALA A 322 9.76 -2.72 -0.60
CA ALA A 322 9.41 -1.36 -1.00
C ALA A 322 8.35 -0.69 -0.12
N LEU A 323 7.52 -1.46 0.59
CA LEU A 323 6.56 -0.91 1.55
C LEU A 323 7.15 -0.65 2.94
N ILE A 324 8.34 -1.16 3.23
CA ILE A 324 9.06 -0.89 4.47
C ILE A 324 9.78 0.47 4.34
N CYS A 325 9.02 1.53 4.14
CA CYS A 325 9.48 2.88 3.83
C CYS A 325 9.31 3.85 5.03
N PHE A 326 9.47 3.34 6.24
CA PHE A 326 9.08 4.07 7.45
C PHE A 326 10.16 5.02 7.97
N ALA A 327 11.43 4.89 7.53
CA ALA A 327 12.52 5.70 8.08
C ALA A 327 12.56 7.12 7.49
N THR A 328 12.04 7.33 6.27
CA THR A 328 12.05 8.66 5.63
C THR A 328 10.65 9.07 5.15
N PRO A 329 10.36 10.36 5.05
CA PRO A 329 9.07 10.84 4.54
C PRO A 329 8.97 10.82 3.00
N MET A 330 10.06 10.50 2.29
CA MET A 330 10.16 10.70 0.83
C MET A 330 9.45 9.61 0.02
N ALA A 331 9.39 8.40 0.55
CA ALA A 331 8.93 7.23 -0.18
C ALA A 331 7.41 7.16 -0.36
N ALA A 332 6.66 7.56 0.66
CA ALA A 332 5.20 7.46 0.69
C ALA A 332 4.54 8.82 0.94
N VAL A 333 3.44 9.08 0.21
CA VAL A 333 2.68 10.34 0.36
C VAL A 333 2.17 10.51 1.79
N ALA A 334 1.75 9.43 2.46
CA ALA A 334 1.33 9.45 3.85
C ALA A 334 2.47 9.86 4.80
N GLY A 335 3.70 9.42 4.51
CA GLY A 335 4.90 9.83 5.24
C GLY A 335 5.18 11.33 5.09
N ALA A 336 5.16 11.83 3.87
CA ALA A 336 5.34 13.25 3.57
C ALA A 336 4.26 14.13 4.22
N TYR A 337 3.02 13.69 4.16
CA TYR A 337 1.88 14.37 4.81
C TYR A 337 2.10 14.47 6.34
N THR A 338 2.44 13.35 6.97
CA THR A 338 2.71 13.28 8.41
C THR A 338 3.90 14.15 8.80
N TYR A 339 4.96 14.12 8.00
CA TYR A 339 6.15 14.95 8.20
C TYR A 339 5.78 16.44 8.24
N GLY A 340 4.96 16.90 7.28
CA GLY A 340 4.53 18.29 7.19
C GLY A 340 3.58 18.70 8.31
N ILE A 341 2.50 17.93 8.54
CA ILE A 341 1.44 18.31 9.49
C ILE A 341 1.92 18.31 10.95
N CYS A 342 2.85 17.41 11.30
CA CYS A 342 3.41 17.32 12.64
C CYS A 342 4.69 18.11 12.84
N ASN A 343 5.15 18.86 11.82
CA ASN A 343 6.40 19.62 11.87
C ASN A 343 7.58 18.77 12.37
N PHE A 344 7.76 17.59 11.75
CA PHE A 344 8.86 16.73 12.11
C PHE A 344 10.21 17.31 11.71
N ASN A 345 11.22 17.09 12.55
CA ASN A 345 12.60 17.16 12.12
C ASN A 345 13.00 15.80 11.48
N MET A 346 13.86 15.82 10.47
CA MET A 346 14.32 14.61 9.79
C MET A 346 14.92 13.57 10.76
N LYS A 347 15.72 14.03 11.72
CA LYS A 347 16.32 13.17 12.75
C LYS A 347 15.26 12.48 13.62
N GLU A 348 14.21 13.20 14.02
CA GLU A 348 13.09 12.65 14.79
C GLU A 348 12.31 11.62 13.97
N TYR A 349 12.03 11.94 12.70
CA TYR A 349 11.31 11.04 11.81
C TYR A 349 12.05 9.73 11.61
N ILE A 350 13.36 9.79 11.30
CA ILE A 350 14.24 8.63 11.17
C ILE A 350 14.26 7.83 12.48
N LYS A 351 14.42 8.50 13.63
CA LYS A 351 14.46 7.85 14.94
C LYS A 351 13.19 7.05 15.27
N LEU A 352 12.03 7.48 14.78
CA LEU A 352 10.78 6.75 14.98
C LEU A 352 10.58 5.64 13.93
N GLY A 353 11.14 5.80 12.73
CA GLY A 353 10.87 4.93 11.60
C GLY A 353 11.86 3.78 11.40
N TRP A 354 13.12 3.87 11.89
CA TRP A 354 14.14 2.85 11.62
C TRP A 354 13.86 1.51 12.33
N ILE A 355 13.32 1.56 13.56
CA ILE A 355 13.00 0.35 14.33
C ILE A 355 11.93 -0.49 13.62
N PRO A 356 10.75 0.06 13.22
CA PRO A 356 9.79 -0.70 12.46
C PRO A 356 10.35 -1.19 11.11
N CYS A 357 11.25 -0.47 10.45
CA CYS A 357 11.91 -0.97 9.22
C CYS A 357 12.69 -2.27 9.50
N ILE A 358 13.55 -2.28 10.51
CA ILE A 358 14.33 -3.47 10.86
C ILE A 358 13.42 -4.61 11.32
N LEU A 359 12.44 -4.31 12.17
CA LEU A 359 11.49 -5.30 12.68
C LEU A 359 10.73 -5.99 11.53
N MET A 360 10.27 -5.22 10.55
CA MET A 360 9.56 -5.75 9.39
C MET A 360 10.47 -6.54 8.46
N ALA A 361 11.73 -6.12 8.27
CA ALA A 361 12.71 -6.90 7.52
C ALA A 361 12.98 -8.25 8.19
N ILE A 362 13.18 -8.27 9.51
CA ILE A 362 13.35 -9.51 10.29
C ILE A 362 12.08 -10.39 10.18
N ALA A 363 10.90 -9.78 10.30
CA ALA A 363 9.64 -10.51 10.15
C ALA A 363 9.53 -11.18 8.76
N PHE A 364 9.95 -10.50 7.69
CA PHE A 364 9.99 -11.09 6.35
C PHE A 364 10.95 -12.28 6.27
N VAL A 365 12.17 -12.14 6.79
CA VAL A 365 13.18 -13.22 6.80
C VAL A 365 12.67 -14.49 7.49
N ILE A 366 11.99 -14.32 8.61
CA ILE A 366 11.42 -15.44 9.37
C ILE A 366 10.21 -16.04 8.64
N TRP A 367 9.39 -15.19 8.02
CA TRP A 367 8.13 -15.59 7.42
C TRP A 367 8.26 -16.14 5.98
N ALA A 368 9.26 -15.67 5.20
CA ALA A 368 9.46 -16.09 3.82
C ALA A 368 9.64 -17.61 3.64
N PRO A 369 10.42 -18.33 4.48
CA PRO A 369 10.53 -19.80 4.38
C PRO A 369 9.18 -20.50 4.62
N ILE A 370 8.38 -19.98 5.54
CA ILE A 370 7.06 -20.53 5.90
C ILE A 370 6.11 -20.39 4.71
N VAL A 371 6.12 -19.21 4.08
CA VAL A 371 5.31 -18.93 2.88
C VAL A 371 5.70 -19.85 1.74
N LEU A 372 7.01 -20.06 1.50
CA LEU A 372 7.49 -20.94 0.45
C LEU A 372 6.93 -22.38 0.61
N ASN A 373 6.87 -22.87 1.85
CA ASN A 373 6.40 -24.22 2.12
C ASN A 373 4.87 -24.37 2.16
N ILE A 374 4.11 -23.29 2.36
CA ILE A 374 2.65 -23.34 2.50
C ILE A 374 1.94 -22.98 1.19
N ILE A 375 2.48 -22.03 0.43
CA ILE A 375 1.80 -21.44 -0.73
C ILE A 375 2.39 -21.93 -2.05
N TYR A 376 3.68 -22.18 -2.11
CA TYR A 376 4.43 -22.56 -3.30
C TYR A 376 5.13 -23.90 -3.12
#